data_bee2616f744ad89398a6fafff2be3d9f
#
_entry.id   bee2616f744ad89398a6fafff2be3d9f
#
_cell.length_a   1.000
_cell.length_b   1.000
_cell.length_c   1.000
_cell.angle_alpha   90.00
_cell.angle_beta   90.00
_cell.angle_gamma   90.00
#
_symmetry.space_group_name_H-M   'P 1'
#
loop_
_entity.id
_entity.type
_entity.pdbx_description
1 polymer ?
#
loop_
_entity_poly.entity_id
_entity_poly.type
_entity_poly.pdbx_seq_one_letter_code
_entity_poly.pdbx_strand_id
1 'polypeptide(L)'
;MGERAPQVGWPALIAPFLASGTAVMVAAFGDQTLASVLESTRVRSQVGPSLPWYSEFVRYATLFEPSVDGSLTRRFAMFTMIFCLALIIYAFIKNHRVVGAEVGPTQRLLAIMALSAFFLMFTPTKWTHHFGIYAGIAGVIAALGSVVLSQIALRSPRARTFSIAAVIFLMAISLGGWNAWWYVSSFGIPWWDRTVQFKAIEANTVVLAIGMVVLAIGLYQSLIHDYRKNKAEANGTLEDFEKASAAKVSRWAGAMSAPIAIACALIVAFSCASFAKGYVAQADSYSVGKGNLASLRGDTCSLADSTLVETNTNDAFLTPVKGEFKDSLVDKKEDNYGFGPNLIKEDIEPENLNSASVGCLLYTSP
;
A
#
# COMPACT_ATOMS: atom_id res chain seq x y z
N MET A 1 -15.67 -9.46 -25.27
CA MET A 1 -16.25 -10.82 -25.24
C MET A 1 -17.65 -10.84 -25.86
N GLY A 2 -18.57 -9.94 -25.49
CA GLY A 2 -19.93 -9.94 -25.99
C GLY A 2 -20.09 -9.91 -27.54
N GLU A 3 -19.24 -9.16 -28.23
CA GLU A 3 -19.27 -9.06 -29.68
C GLU A 3 -18.79 -10.33 -30.43
N ARG A 4 -17.93 -11.12 -29.82
CA ARG A 4 -17.39 -12.36 -30.38
C ARG A 4 -18.19 -13.61 -29.97
N ALA A 5 -18.96 -13.53 -28.89
CA ALA A 5 -19.75 -14.66 -28.43
C ALA A 5 -20.73 -15.23 -29.43
N PRO A 6 -21.43 -14.42 -30.26
CA PRO A 6 -22.29 -14.93 -31.30
C PRO A 6 -21.55 -15.67 -32.45
N GLN A 7 -20.25 -15.37 -32.62
CA GLN A 7 -19.44 -15.95 -33.71
C GLN A 7 -18.76 -17.26 -33.29
N VAL A 8 -18.26 -17.37 -32.08
CA VAL A 8 -17.43 -18.50 -31.63
C VAL A 8 -18.03 -19.27 -30.44
N GLY A 9 -19.10 -18.76 -29.85
CA GLY A 9 -19.75 -19.35 -28.67
C GLY A 9 -19.02 -19.02 -27.35
N TRP A 10 -19.79 -18.97 -26.28
CA TRP A 10 -19.28 -18.71 -24.92
C TRP A 10 -18.26 -19.75 -24.43
N PRO A 11 -18.45 -21.08 -24.67
CA PRO A 11 -17.46 -22.08 -24.22
C PRO A 11 -16.07 -21.83 -24.81
N ALA A 12 -15.97 -21.49 -26.11
CA ALA A 12 -14.68 -21.23 -26.75
C ALA A 12 -14.00 -19.95 -26.24
N LEU A 13 -14.77 -18.97 -25.77
CA LEU A 13 -14.23 -17.76 -25.14
C LEU A 13 -13.77 -18.00 -23.70
N ILE A 14 -14.43 -18.89 -22.96
CA ILE A 14 -14.15 -19.15 -21.54
C ILE A 14 -13.03 -20.18 -21.36
N ALA A 15 -12.94 -21.18 -22.24
CA ALA A 15 -11.97 -22.27 -22.13
C ALA A 15 -10.52 -21.83 -21.93
N PRO A 16 -9.97 -20.82 -22.65
CA PRO A 16 -8.60 -20.36 -22.43
C PRO A 16 -8.36 -19.79 -21.02
N PHE A 17 -9.37 -19.13 -20.44
CA PHE A 17 -9.28 -18.59 -19.07
C PHE A 17 -9.28 -19.71 -18.03
N LEU A 18 -10.14 -20.73 -18.23
CA LEU A 18 -10.16 -21.91 -17.36
C LEU A 18 -8.82 -22.67 -17.45
N ALA A 19 -8.28 -22.85 -18.66
CA ALA A 19 -6.98 -23.48 -18.86
C ALA A 19 -5.85 -22.71 -18.17
N SER A 20 -5.83 -21.38 -18.28
CA SER A 20 -4.85 -20.54 -17.58
C SER A 20 -5.02 -20.64 -16.05
N GLY A 21 -6.27 -20.67 -15.56
CA GLY A 21 -6.58 -20.86 -14.13
C GLY A 21 -6.09 -22.22 -13.63
N THR A 22 -6.26 -23.27 -14.41
CA THR A 22 -5.74 -24.62 -14.07
C THR A 22 -4.23 -24.63 -13.95
N ALA A 23 -3.51 -23.95 -14.85
CA ALA A 23 -2.04 -23.85 -14.77
C ALA A 23 -1.59 -23.13 -13.48
N VAL A 24 -2.31 -22.06 -13.07
CA VAL A 24 -2.04 -21.38 -11.80
C VAL A 24 -2.31 -22.30 -10.60
N MET A 25 -3.39 -23.09 -10.64
CA MET A 25 -3.68 -24.09 -9.59
C MET A 25 -2.58 -25.13 -9.47
N VAL A 26 -2.09 -25.67 -10.59
CA VAL A 26 -0.96 -26.61 -10.60
C VAL A 26 0.29 -25.97 -10.00
N ALA A 27 0.59 -24.72 -10.36
CA ALA A 27 1.74 -24.02 -9.80
C ALA A 27 1.59 -23.75 -8.29
N ALA A 28 0.39 -23.39 -7.83
CA ALA A 28 0.11 -23.09 -6.42
C ALA A 28 0.12 -24.35 -5.53
N PHE A 29 -0.28 -25.51 -6.05
CA PHE A 29 -0.38 -26.75 -5.31
C PHE A 29 0.65 -27.82 -5.73
N GLY A 30 1.65 -27.45 -6.53
CA GLY A 30 2.63 -28.39 -7.06
C GLY A 30 3.47 -29.09 -5.98
N ASP A 31 3.70 -28.42 -4.88
CA ASP A 31 4.46 -28.90 -3.72
C ASP A 31 3.60 -29.24 -2.51
N GLN A 32 2.29 -29.06 -2.60
CA GLN A 32 1.34 -29.26 -1.50
C GLN A 32 0.12 -30.06 -1.94
N THR A 33 -0.31 -30.98 -1.11
CA THR A 33 -1.58 -31.67 -1.35
C THR A 33 -2.76 -30.78 -1.04
N LEU A 34 -3.89 -30.97 -1.71
CA LEU A 34 -5.14 -30.25 -1.40
C LEU A 34 -5.53 -30.48 0.07
N ALA A 35 -5.33 -31.68 0.62
CA ALA A 35 -5.61 -32.00 2.02
C ALA A 35 -4.79 -31.12 2.98
N SER A 36 -3.49 -30.93 2.73
CA SER A 36 -2.64 -30.07 3.57
C SER A 36 -3.04 -28.59 3.46
N VAL A 37 -3.47 -28.12 2.29
CA VAL A 37 -3.97 -26.75 2.12
C VAL A 37 -5.28 -26.52 2.89
N LEU A 38 -6.22 -27.46 2.81
CA LEU A 38 -7.47 -27.40 3.55
C LEU A 38 -7.23 -27.45 5.06
N GLU A 39 -6.33 -28.32 5.53
CA GLU A 39 -5.96 -28.40 6.94
C GLU A 39 -5.25 -27.12 7.41
N SER A 40 -4.32 -26.58 6.64
CA SER A 40 -3.67 -25.30 6.93
C SER A 40 -4.71 -24.17 7.07
N THR A 41 -5.70 -24.13 6.18
CA THR A 41 -6.79 -23.16 6.25
C THR A 41 -7.65 -23.35 7.51
N ARG A 42 -7.95 -24.60 7.87
CA ARG A 42 -8.70 -24.93 9.08
C ARG A 42 -7.94 -24.50 10.34
N VAL A 43 -6.68 -24.87 10.44
CA VAL A 43 -5.82 -24.51 11.58
C VAL A 43 -5.68 -22.99 11.67
N ARG A 44 -5.46 -22.32 10.53
CA ARG A 44 -5.36 -20.86 10.48
C ARG A 44 -6.62 -20.16 11.00
N SER A 45 -7.79 -20.70 10.70
CA SER A 45 -9.05 -20.13 11.18
C SER A 45 -9.23 -20.27 12.69
N GLN A 46 -8.57 -21.25 13.32
CA GLN A 46 -8.64 -21.51 14.77
C GLN A 46 -7.57 -20.75 15.57
N VAL A 47 -6.36 -20.63 15.04
CA VAL A 47 -5.19 -20.14 15.78
C VAL A 47 -4.83 -18.70 15.42
N GLY A 48 -5.00 -18.31 14.18
CA GLY A 48 -4.58 -16.99 13.71
C GLY A 48 -5.68 -15.94 13.74
N PRO A 49 -5.35 -14.64 13.56
CA PRO A 49 -6.37 -13.64 13.34
C PRO A 49 -7.08 -13.95 12.01
N SER A 50 -8.28 -14.49 12.08
CA SER A 50 -9.14 -14.73 10.92
C SER A 50 -10.38 -13.86 11.03
N LEU A 51 -10.51 -12.91 10.09
CA LEU A 51 -11.63 -11.98 10.03
C LEU A 51 -12.58 -12.38 8.89
N PRO A 52 -13.89 -12.31 9.11
CA PRO A 52 -14.87 -12.63 8.09
C PRO A 52 -14.80 -11.63 6.91
N TRP A 53 -15.36 -12.03 5.78
CA TRP A 53 -15.32 -11.22 4.54
C TRP A 53 -15.94 -9.82 4.71
N TYR A 54 -16.98 -9.68 5.52
CA TYR A 54 -17.64 -8.40 5.77
C TYR A 54 -16.81 -7.43 6.66
N SER A 55 -15.74 -7.90 7.28
CA SER A 55 -14.79 -7.08 8.03
C SER A 55 -13.71 -6.46 7.14
N GLU A 56 -13.89 -6.45 5.82
CA GLU A 56 -12.91 -5.87 4.89
C GLU A 56 -12.62 -4.38 5.15
N PHE A 57 -13.57 -3.63 5.70
CA PHE A 57 -13.38 -2.23 6.06
C PHE A 57 -12.22 -2.01 7.05
N VAL A 58 -11.88 -3.00 7.88
CA VAL A 58 -10.76 -2.94 8.83
C VAL A 58 -9.45 -2.66 8.09
N ARG A 59 -9.22 -3.29 6.94
CA ARG A 59 -8.03 -3.08 6.12
C ARG A 59 -7.87 -1.63 5.67
N TYR A 60 -8.96 -0.95 5.36
CA TYR A 60 -8.96 0.46 4.97
C TYR A 60 -8.84 1.39 6.19
N ALA A 61 -9.44 1.03 7.32
CA ALA A 61 -9.31 1.75 8.57
C ALA A 61 -7.86 1.74 9.07
N THR A 62 -7.17 0.61 8.96
CA THR A 62 -5.76 0.44 9.34
C THR A 62 -4.80 1.37 8.56
N LEU A 63 -5.19 1.86 7.37
CA LEU A 63 -4.41 2.89 6.68
C LEU A 63 -4.29 4.20 7.48
N PHE A 64 -5.20 4.48 8.41
CA PHE A 64 -5.17 5.69 9.23
C PHE A 64 -4.39 5.51 10.54
N GLU A 65 -3.98 4.30 10.88
CA GLU A 65 -3.22 4.03 12.08
C GLU A 65 -1.79 4.56 12.00
N PRO A 66 -1.23 5.05 13.12
CA PRO A 66 0.17 5.45 13.22
C PRO A 66 1.06 4.19 13.35
N SER A 67 1.21 3.47 12.26
CA SER A 67 1.93 2.19 12.19
C SER A 67 2.54 1.97 10.81
N VAL A 68 3.27 0.87 10.64
CA VAL A 68 3.77 0.44 9.33
C VAL A 68 2.62 0.20 8.34
N ASP A 69 1.49 -0.32 8.82
CA ASP A 69 0.32 -0.55 7.97
C ASP A 69 -0.31 0.75 7.46
N GLY A 70 -0.28 1.80 8.26
CA GLY A 70 -0.69 3.15 7.87
C GLY A 70 0.46 4.01 7.33
N SER A 71 1.48 3.43 6.70
CA SER A 71 2.64 4.17 6.20
C SER A 71 2.29 5.12 5.04
N LEU A 72 3.10 6.16 4.90
CA LEU A 72 2.97 7.21 3.89
C LEU A 72 2.79 6.64 2.48
N THR A 73 3.64 5.69 2.08
CA THR A 73 3.61 5.12 0.74
C THR A 73 2.37 4.29 0.48
N ARG A 74 1.86 3.56 1.49
CA ARG A 74 0.60 2.80 1.39
C ARG A 74 -0.60 3.72 1.31
N ARG A 75 -0.66 4.75 2.16
CA ARG A 75 -1.70 5.80 2.10
C ARG A 75 -1.72 6.46 0.74
N PHE A 76 -0.57 6.93 0.26
CA PHE A 76 -0.48 7.62 -1.03
C PHE A 76 -0.98 6.74 -2.18
N ALA A 77 -0.49 5.51 -2.28
CA ALA A 77 -0.87 4.59 -3.35
C ALA A 77 -2.38 4.31 -3.35
N MET A 78 -2.94 3.97 -2.17
CA MET A 78 -4.36 3.62 -2.05
C MET A 78 -5.27 4.81 -2.24
N PHE A 79 -4.99 5.95 -1.62
CA PHE A 79 -5.85 7.13 -1.74
C PHE A 79 -5.77 7.74 -3.14
N THR A 80 -4.60 7.71 -3.79
CA THR A 80 -4.47 8.11 -5.20
C THR A 80 -5.28 7.20 -6.11
N MET A 81 -5.20 5.89 -5.91
CA MET A 81 -5.97 4.92 -6.68
C MET A 81 -7.47 5.15 -6.52
N ILE A 82 -7.97 5.29 -5.28
CA ILE A 82 -9.39 5.53 -4.99
C ILE A 82 -9.85 6.86 -5.60
N PHE A 83 -9.06 7.91 -5.44
CA PHE A 83 -9.34 9.22 -6.03
C PHE A 83 -9.43 9.17 -7.56
N CYS A 84 -8.46 8.52 -8.21
CA CYS A 84 -8.45 8.35 -9.65
C CYS A 84 -9.60 7.47 -10.13
N LEU A 85 -9.95 6.41 -9.40
CA LEU A 85 -11.11 5.57 -9.68
C LEU A 85 -12.41 6.40 -9.64
N ALA A 86 -12.57 7.25 -8.63
CA ALA A 86 -13.71 8.16 -8.54
C ALA A 86 -13.78 9.14 -9.73
N LEU A 87 -12.63 9.68 -10.18
CA LEU A 87 -12.56 10.53 -11.37
C LEU A 87 -12.97 9.79 -12.65
N ILE A 88 -12.53 8.54 -12.82
CA ILE A 88 -12.89 7.72 -13.98
C ILE A 88 -14.40 7.43 -13.96
N ILE A 89 -14.95 7.04 -12.81
CA ILE A 89 -16.40 6.80 -12.65
C ILE A 89 -17.19 8.08 -12.97
N TYR A 90 -16.74 9.22 -12.45
CA TYR A 90 -17.34 10.52 -12.78
C TYR A 90 -17.35 10.80 -14.30
N ALA A 91 -16.22 10.52 -14.99
CA ALA A 91 -16.13 10.69 -16.44
C ALA A 91 -17.09 9.77 -17.19
N PHE A 92 -17.27 8.53 -16.73
CA PHE A 92 -18.25 7.60 -17.30
C PHE A 92 -19.69 8.04 -17.07
N ILE A 93 -20.04 8.51 -15.89
CA ILE A 93 -21.39 9.01 -15.59
C ILE A 93 -21.70 10.23 -16.47
N LYS A 94 -20.73 11.14 -16.64
CA LYS A 94 -20.96 12.39 -17.36
C LYS A 94 -20.86 12.28 -18.88
N ASN A 95 -19.88 11.51 -19.39
CA ASN A 95 -19.51 11.50 -20.80
C ASN A 95 -19.62 10.11 -21.42
N HIS A 96 -20.05 9.09 -20.67
CA HIS A 96 -20.09 7.66 -21.04
C HIS A 96 -18.72 7.08 -21.45
N ARG A 97 -17.63 7.84 -21.28
CA ARG A 97 -16.25 7.43 -21.59
C ARG A 97 -15.24 8.36 -20.91
N VAL A 98 -14.01 7.90 -20.81
CA VAL A 98 -12.85 8.78 -20.58
C VAL A 98 -12.41 9.28 -21.95
N VAL A 99 -12.39 10.60 -22.14
CA VAL A 99 -11.99 11.21 -23.41
C VAL A 99 -10.50 10.91 -23.65
N GLY A 100 -10.16 10.42 -24.84
CA GLY A 100 -8.80 10.00 -25.19
C GLY A 100 -8.45 8.56 -24.81
N ALA A 101 -9.41 7.79 -24.21
CA ALA A 101 -9.25 6.37 -23.94
C ALA A 101 -10.39 5.54 -24.57
N GLU A 102 -10.05 4.35 -24.99
CA GLU A 102 -11.02 3.39 -25.55
C GLU A 102 -11.93 2.85 -24.45
N VAL A 103 -13.24 2.76 -24.76
CA VAL A 103 -14.27 2.35 -23.80
C VAL A 103 -14.07 0.90 -23.36
N GLY A 104 -13.85 -0.02 -24.29
CA GLY A 104 -13.73 -1.45 -24.02
C GLY A 104 -12.57 -1.79 -23.04
N PRO A 105 -11.33 -1.38 -23.32
CA PRO A 105 -10.21 -1.55 -22.39
C PRO A 105 -10.46 -0.91 -21.03
N THR A 106 -11.04 0.29 -20.98
CA THR A 106 -11.32 0.98 -19.71
C THR A 106 -12.37 0.22 -18.89
N GLN A 107 -13.43 -0.28 -19.51
CA GLN A 107 -14.43 -1.11 -18.81
C GLN A 107 -13.82 -2.41 -18.27
N ARG A 108 -12.94 -3.05 -19.04
CA ARG A 108 -12.23 -4.26 -18.56
C ARG A 108 -11.33 -3.95 -17.37
N LEU A 109 -10.62 -2.82 -17.40
CA LEU A 109 -9.80 -2.38 -16.26
C LEU A 109 -10.65 -2.18 -14.99
N LEU A 110 -11.79 -1.49 -15.12
CA LEU A 110 -12.72 -1.29 -14.01
C LEU A 110 -13.29 -2.63 -13.49
N ALA A 111 -13.61 -3.55 -14.39
CA ALA A 111 -14.09 -4.88 -14.02
C ALA A 111 -12.99 -5.68 -13.29
N ILE A 112 -11.75 -5.65 -13.77
CA ILE A 112 -10.61 -6.30 -13.08
C ILE A 112 -10.41 -5.70 -11.69
N MET A 113 -10.47 -4.37 -11.57
CA MET A 113 -10.37 -3.70 -10.29
C MET A 113 -11.48 -4.14 -9.33
N ALA A 114 -12.72 -4.14 -9.78
CA ALA A 114 -13.88 -4.55 -8.98
C ALA A 114 -13.78 -6.02 -8.54
N LEU A 115 -13.39 -6.92 -9.44
CA LEU A 115 -13.19 -8.33 -9.13
C LEU A 115 -12.03 -8.55 -8.17
N SER A 116 -10.92 -7.83 -8.34
CA SER A 116 -9.78 -7.89 -7.42
C SER A 116 -10.18 -7.43 -6.01
N ALA A 117 -10.94 -6.34 -5.90
CA ALA A 117 -11.48 -5.88 -4.62
C ALA A 117 -12.44 -6.89 -3.99
N PHE A 118 -13.32 -7.49 -4.81
CA PHE A 118 -14.25 -8.53 -4.36
C PHE A 118 -13.50 -9.75 -3.82
N PHE A 119 -12.53 -10.29 -4.55
CA PHE A 119 -11.79 -11.46 -4.09
C PHE A 119 -10.90 -11.15 -2.89
N LEU A 120 -10.38 -9.93 -2.76
CA LEU A 120 -9.59 -9.51 -1.62
C LEU A 120 -10.38 -9.58 -0.31
N MET A 121 -11.72 -9.43 -0.36
CA MET A 121 -12.60 -9.55 0.82
C MET A 121 -12.55 -10.93 1.47
N PHE A 122 -12.22 -11.98 0.72
CA PHE A 122 -12.20 -13.36 1.23
C PHE A 122 -10.86 -13.78 1.84
N THR A 123 -9.84 -12.90 1.83
CA THR A 123 -8.60 -13.21 2.54
C THR A 123 -8.84 -13.25 4.05
N PRO A 124 -8.31 -14.25 4.77
CA PRO A 124 -8.57 -14.41 6.22
C PRO A 124 -7.98 -13.27 7.06
N THR A 125 -6.88 -12.67 6.62
CA THR A 125 -6.24 -11.53 7.29
C THR A 125 -6.53 -10.24 6.54
N LYS A 126 -6.69 -9.12 7.28
CA LYS A 126 -7.01 -7.80 6.72
C LYS A 126 -5.81 -6.84 6.78
N TRP A 127 -4.63 -7.33 6.37
CA TRP A 127 -3.41 -6.54 6.36
C TRP A 127 -3.32 -5.60 5.15
N THR A 128 -2.76 -4.42 5.35
CA THR A 128 -2.63 -3.42 4.26
C THR A 128 -1.61 -3.82 3.18
N HIS A 129 -0.66 -4.71 3.48
CA HIS A 129 0.28 -5.19 2.46
C HIS A 129 -0.42 -6.01 1.36
N HIS A 130 -1.61 -6.57 1.61
CA HIS A 130 -2.39 -7.24 0.57
C HIS A 130 -2.87 -6.28 -0.54
N PHE A 131 -2.86 -4.96 -0.31
CA PHE A 131 -3.09 -3.99 -1.39
C PHE A 131 -2.05 -4.07 -2.51
N GLY A 132 -0.95 -4.80 -2.31
CA GLY A 132 0.00 -5.12 -3.37
C GLY A 132 -0.61 -5.79 -4.60
N ILE A 133 -1.77 -6.46 -4.45
CA ILE A 133 -2.54 -7.01 -5.58
C ILE A 133 -2.94 -5.92 -6.60
N TYR A 134 -3.09 -4.68 -6.16
CA TYR A 134 -3.45 -3.57 -7.01
C TYR A 134 -2.25 -2.90 -7.71
N ALA A 135 -1.00 -3.27 -7.43
CA ALA A 135 0.17 -2.51 -7.86
C ALA A 135 0.18 -2.19 -9.36
N GLY A 136 -0.07 -3.18 -10.22
CA GLY A 136 -0.15 -2.97 -11.67
C GLY A 136 -1.42 -2.21 -12.09
N ILE A 137 -2.56 -2.55 -11.50
CA ILE A 137 -3.87 -1.96 -11.80
C ILE A 137 -3.91 -0.49 -11.36
N ALA A 138 -3.38 -0.19 -10.17
CA ALA A 138 -3.36 1.15 -9.60
C ALA A 138 -2.58 2.14 -10.48
N GLY A 139 -1.46 1.72 -11.07
CA GLY A 139 -0.70 2.54 -12.00
C GLY A 139 -1.51 2.96 -13.24
N VAL A 140 -2.25 2.01 -13.83
CA VAL A 140 -3.10 2.29 -15.00
C VAL A 140 -4.30 3.17 -14.61
N ILE A 141 -4.92 2.92 -13.45
CA ILE A 141 -6.02 3.75 -12.92
C ILE A 141 -5.51 5.17 -12.65
N ALA A 142 -4.31 5.33 -12.07
CA ALA A 142 -3.70 6.64 -11.82
C ALA A 142 -3.43 7.39 -13.13
N ALA A 143 -2.94 6.71 -14.16
CA ALA A 143 -2.72 7.30 -15.48
C ALA A 143 -4.03 7.80 -16.11
N LEU A 144 -5.09 6.97 -16.13
CA LEU A 144 -6.40 7.37 -16.63
C LEU A 144 -7.05 8.49 -15.79
N GLY A 145 -6.97 8.40 -14.47
CA GLY A 145 -7.46 9.43 -13.56
C GLY A 145 -6.73 10.76 -13.75
N SER A 146 -5.41 10.73 -14.01
CA SER A 146 -4.62 11.92 -14.35
C SER A 146 -5.11 12.59 -15.63
N VAL A 147 -5.48 11.81 -16.66
CA VAL A 147 -6.07 12.35 -17.89
C VAL A 147 -7.40 13.05 -17.59
N VAL A 148 -8.28 12.42 -16.81
CA VAL A 148 -9.57 13.03 -16.43
C VAL A 148 -9.36 14.32 -15.63
N LEU A 149 -8.47 14.29 -14.63
CA LEU A 149 -8.19 15.47 -13.80
C LEU A 149 -7.56 16.60 -14.62
N SER A 150 -6.66 16.27 -15.54
CA SER A 150 -6.05 17.23 -16.48
C SER A 150 -7.11 17.91 -17.34
N GLN A 151 -8.06 17.15 -17.88
CA GLN A 151 -9.18 17.70 -18.66
C GLN A 151 -10.07 18.62 -17.83
N ILE A 152 -10.30 18.30 -16.55
CA ILE A 152 -11.02 19.17 -15.62
C ILE A 152 -10.20 20.45 -15.35
N ALA A 153 -8.92 20.32 -15.06
CA ALA A 153 -8.03 21.44 -14.76
C ALA A 153 -7.86 22.42 -15.94
N LEU A 154 -7.95 21.92 -17.17
CA LEU A 154 -7.85 22.74 -18.38
C LEU A 154 -9.11 23.55 -18.70
N ARG A 155 -10.27 23.21 -18.12
CA ARG A 155 -11.54 23.90 -18.40
C ARG A 155 -11.58 25.36 -17.95
N SER A 156 -10.96 25.65 -16.79
CA SER A 156 -10.93 27.00 -16.24
C SER A 156 -9.86 27.16 -15.16
N PRO A 157 -9.41 28.40 -14.86
CA PRO A 157 -8.47 28.66 -13.78
C PRO A 157 -8.95 28.13 -12.44
N ARG A 158 -10.25 28.30 -12.10
CA ARG A 158 -10.85 27.81 -10.85
C ARG A 158 -10.85 26.27 -10.77
N ALA A 159 -11.24 25.60 -11.84
CA ALA A 159 -11.20 24.12 -11.89
C ALA A 159 -9.79 23.59 -11.68
N ARG A 160 -8.77 24.25 -12.23
CA ARG A 160 -7.36 23.93 -12.02
C ARG A 160 -6.96 24.14 -10.55
N THR A 161 -7.34 25.26 -9.94
CA THR A 161 -7.05 25.53 -8.53
C THR A 161 -7.67 24.46 -7.63
N PHE A 162 -8.91 24.06 -7.86
CA PHE A 162 -9.55 22.96 -7.12
C PHE A 162 -8.87 21.61 -7.37
N SER A 163 -8.45 21.33 -8.60
CA SER A 163 -7.72 20.11 -8.92
C SER A 163 -6.38 20.03 -8.18
N ILE A 164 -5.66 21.14 -8.08
CA ILE A 164 -4.40 21.24 -7.32
C ILE A 164 -4.70 21.09 -5.82
N ALA A 165 -5.71 21.77 -5.28
CA ALA A 165 -6.11 21.65 -3.89
C ALA A 165 -6.42 20.19 -3.52
N ALA A 166 -7.20 19.49 -4.34
CA ALA A 166 -7.55 18.08 -4.12
C ALA A 166 -6.30 17.18 -4.02
N VAL A 167 -5.32 17.37 -4.90
CA VAL A 167 -4.07 16.60 -4.86
C VAL A 167 -3.21 16.99 -3.65
N ILE A 168 -3.18 18.26 -3.24
CA ILE A 168 -2.49 18.69 -2.03
C ILE A 168 -3.13 18.06 -0.78
N PHE A 169 -4.46 17.99 -0.69
CA PHE A 169 -5.13 17.29 0.41
C PHE A 169 -4.80 15.79 0.42
N LEU A 170 -4.77 15.16 -0.74
CA LEU A 170 -4.35 13.76 -0.86
C LEU A 170 -2.91 13.56 -0.37
N MET A 171 -2.00 14.47 -0.68
CA MET A 171 -0.63 14.47 -0.17
C MET A 171 -0.60 14.69 1.35
N ALA A 172 -1.39 15.62 1.88
CA ALA A 172 -1.47 15.88 3.32
C ALA A 172 -1.92 14.64 4.11
N ILE A 173 -2.98 13.97 3.68
CA ILE A 173 -3.47 12.72 4.29
C ILE A 173 -2.39 11.63 4.21
N SER A 174 -1.68 11.54 3.09
CA SER A 174 -0.61 10.55 2.92
C SER A 174 0.56 10.80 3.85
N LEU A 175 0.99 12.06 3.98
CA LEU A 175 2.08 12.49 4.86
C LEU A 175 1.74 12.35 6.37
N GLY A 176 0.48 12.15 6.73
CA GLY A 176 0.06 11.76 8.08
C GLY A 176 0.44 10.32 8.43
N GLY A 177 0.93 9.53 7.49
CA GLY A 177 1.52 8.21 7.73
C GLY A 177 3.01 8.29 8.05
N TRP A 178 3.52 7.26 8.72
CA TRP A 178 4.94 7.11 8.97
C TRP A 178 5.69 6.81 7.67
N ASN A 179 6.98 7.17 7.58
CA ASN A 179 7.85 6.72 6.49
C ASN A 179 8.38 5.31 6.79
N ALA A 180 7.47 4.41 7.15
CA ALA A 180 7.77 3.10 7.68
C ALA A 180 7.74 2.03 6.60
N TRP A 181 8.57 1.01 6.83
CA TRP A 181 8.71 -0.17 6.00
C TRP A 181 8.74 -1.40 6.91
N TRP A 182 8.25 -2.54 6.42
CA TRP A 182 8.21 -3.75 7.23
C TRP A 182 9.60 -4.29 7.61
N TYR A 183 9.66 -4.88 8.81
CA TYR A 183 10.82 -5.59 9.33
C TYR A 183 12.11 -4.74 9.34
N VAL A 184 13.23 -5.41 9.11
CA VAL A 184 14.57 -4.79 9.10
C VAL A 184 14.76 -3.74 8.00
N SER A 185 13.91 -3.71 6.98
CA SER A 185 13.95 -2.70 5.91
C SER A 185 13.67 -1.27 6.38
N SER A 186 13.20 -1.10 7.62
CA SER A 186 13.04 0.22 8.25
C SER A 186 14.33 0.80 8.84
N PHE A 187 15.35 -0.01 9.09
CA PHE A 187 16.58 0.46 9.71
C PHE A 187 17.32 1.49 8.84
N GLY A 188 17.69 2.61 9.48
CA GLY A 188 18.38 3.72 8.81
C GLY A 188 17.49 4.60 7.95
N ILE A 189 16.24 4.24 7.70
CA ILE A 189 15.28 5.08 6.98
C ILE A 189 14.83 6.21 7.90
N PRO A 190 14.88 7.48 7.43
CA PRO A 190 14.45 8.60 8.26
C PRO A 190 12.93 8.56 8.48
N TRP A 191 12.48 8.87 9.70
CA TRP A 191 11.07 8.90 10.12
C TRP A 191 10.33 7.55 9.97
N TRP A 192 11.04 6.43 10.10
CA TRP A 192 10.45 5.11 9.97
C TRP A 192 9.42 4.78 11.07
N ASP A 193 9.54 5.45 12.22
CA ASP A 193 8.73 5.28 13.43
C ASP A 193 7.79 6.47 13.72
N ARG A 194 7.68 7.40 12.76
CA ARG A 194 6.90 8.63 12.92
C ARG A 194 6.56 9.29 11.59
N THR A 195 5.77 10.36 11.64
CA THR A 195 5.49 11.24 10.51
C THR A 195 6.75 12.00 10.07
N VAL A 196 6.81 12.36 8.80
CA VAL A 196 7.88 13.22 8.28
C VAL A 196 7.78 14.59 8.96
N GLN A 197 8.85 15.01 9.63
CA GLN A 197 8.85 16.25 10.40
C GLN A 197 10.23 16.92 10.44
N PHE A 198 10.21 18.24 10.64
CA PHE A 198 11.41 19.03 10.87
C PHE A 198 11.22 19.92 12.11
N LYS A 199 12.08 19.78 13.12
CA LYS A 199 11.97 20.51 14.41
C LYS A 199 10.56 20.44 15.00
N ALA A 200 9.97 19.25 15.07
CA ALA A 200 8.64 18.96 15.56
C ALA A 200 7.47 19.57 14.74
N ILE A 201 7.73 20.19 13.59
CA ILE A 201 6.69 20.60 12.66
C ILE A 201 6.47 19.47 11.66
N GLU A 202 5.28 18.88 11.66
CA GLU A 202 4.93 17.79 10.76
C GLU A 202 4.65 18.29 9.33
N ALA A 203 5.17 17.57 8.36
CA ALA A 203 4.99 17.91 6.95
C ALA A 203 3.52 17.86 6.50
N ASN A 204 2.73 16.92 7.05
CA ASN A 204 1.29 16.85 6.79
C ASN A 204 0.56 18.13 7.19
N THR A 205 0.89 18.72 8.33
CA THR A 205 0.29 19.97 8.81
C THR A 205 0.62 21.14 7.88
N VAL A 206 1.87 21.23 7.44
CA VAL A 206 2.30 22.28 6.49
C VAL A 206 1.59 22.12 5.15
N VAL A 207 1.56 20.91 4.61
CA VAL A 207 0.91 20.62 3.33
C VAL A 207 -0.61 20.83 3.42
N LEU A 208 -1.23 20.47 4.56
CA LEU A 208 -2.64 20.75 4.82
C LEU A 208 -2.93 22.26 4.82
N ALA A 209 -2.10 23.05 5.50
CA ALA A 209 -2.24 24.49 5.52
C ALA A 209 -2.13 25.09 4.10
N ILE A 210 -1.17 24.64 3.30
CA ILE A 210 -1.05 25.02 1.90
C ILE A 210 -2.32 24.64 1.12
N GLY A 211 -2.84 23.43 1.33
CA GLY A 211 -4.07 22.95 0.71
C GLY A 211 -5.28 23.84 1.05
N MET A 212 -5.40 24.25 2.31
CA MET A 212 -6.45 25.17 2.76
C MET A 212 -6.34 26.55 2.09
N VAL A 213 -5.13 27.09 1.95
CA VAL A 213 -4.91 28.37 1.24
C VAL A 213 -5.29 28.23 -0.24
N VAL A 214 -4.85 27.16 -0.92
CA VAL A 214 -5.19 26.91 -2.33
C VAL A 214 -6.70 26.71 -2.50
N LEU A 215 -7.36 26.01 -1.57
CA LEU A 215 -8.83 25.88 -1.55
C LEU A 215 -9.51 27.25 -1.40
N ALA A 216 -9.06 28.09 -0.47
CA ALA A 216 -9.60 29.44 -0.28
C ALA A 216 -9.46 30.30 -1.55
N ILE A 217 -8.31 30.21 -2.25
CA ILE A 217 -8.11 30.87 -3.55
C ILE A 217 -9.12 30.34 -4.59
N GLY A 218 -9.36 29.03 -4.65
CA GLY A 218 -10.34 28.44 -5.55
C GLY A 218 -11.77 28.90 -5.27
N LEU A 219 -12.14 28.97 -4.00
CA LEU A 219 -13.45 29.50 -3.57
C LEU A 219 -13.60 30.98 -3.93
N TYR A 220 -12.59 31.80 -3.66
CA TYR A 220 -12.56 33.21 -4.06
C TYR A 220 -12.71 33.38 -5.58
N GLN A 221 -11.94 32.61 -6.37
CA GLN A 221 -12.06 32.62 -7.84
C GLN A 221 -13.48 32.25 -8.29
N SER A 222 -14.12 31.29 -7.61
CA SER A 222 -15.50 30.88 -7.92
C SER A 222 -16.49 32.01 -7.63
N LEU A 223 -16.42 32.62 -6.45
CA LEU A 223 -17.29 33.73 -6.06
C LEU A 223 -17.18 34.93 -7.02
N ILE A 224 -15.95 35.34 -7.36
CA ILE A 224 -15.71 36.44 -8.29
C ILE A 224 -16.21 36.10 -9.71
N HIS A 225 -16.00 34.87 -10.16
CA HIS A 225 -16.48 34.44 -11.47
C HIS A 225 -18.00 34.48 -11.53
N ASP A 226 -18.68 33.93 -10.53
CA ASP A 226 -20.14 33.87 -10.49
C ASP A 226 -20.76 35.29 -10.34
N TYR A 227 -20.16 36.16 -9.53
CA TYR A 227 -20.52 37.56 -9.46
C TYR A 227 -20.41 38.26 -10.82
N ARG A 228 -19.27 38.11 -11.51
CA ARG A 228 -19.03 38.71 -12.83
C ARG A 228 -19.95 38.14 -13.90
N LYS A 229 -20.23 36.84 -13.86
CA LYS A 229 -21.18 36.18 -14.76
C LYS A 229 -22.58 36.76 -14.59
N ASN A 230 -23.10 36.84 -13.38
CA ASN A 230 -24.42 37.39 -13.07
C ASN A 230 -24.53 38.85 -13.47
N LYS A 231 -23.46 39.65 -13.27
CA LYS A 231 -23.39 41.03 -13.73
C LYS A 231 -23.41 41.14 -15.24
N ALA A 232 -22.69 40.30 -15.98
CA ALA A 232 -22.68 40.27 -17.43
C ALA A 232 -24.03 39.85 -18.01
N GLU A 233 -24.71 38.90 -17.36
CA GLU A 233 -26.07 38.48 -17.70
C GLU A 233 -27.08 39.62 -17.54
N ALA A 234 -27.01 40.33 -16.40
CA ALA A 234 -27.87 41.51 -16.14
C ALA A 234 -27.64 42.65 -17.14
N ASN A 235 -26.41 42.77 -17.66
CA ASN A 235 -26.05 43.80 -18.64
C ASN A 235 -26.20 43.34 -20.13
N GLY A 236 -26.65 42.10 -20.40
CA GLY A 236 -26.78 41.55 -21.74
C GLY A 236 -25.47 41.26 -22.46
N THR A 237 -24.33 41.19 -21.70
CA THR A 237 -22.97 40.95 -22.25
C THR A 237 -22.41 39.57 -21.91
N LEU A 238 -23.29 38.58 -21.70
CA LEU A 238 -22.91 37.22 -21.28
C LEU A 238 -21.99 36.53 -22.31
N GLU A 239 -22.30 36.65 -23.61
CA GLU A 239 -21.48 36.02 -24.66
C GLU A 239 -20.05 36.55 -24.69
N ASP A 240 -19.87 37.86 -24.53
CA ASP A 240 -18.54 38.48 -24.50
C ASP A 240 -17.75 38.03 -23.27
N PHE A 241 -18.42 37.92 -22.12
CA PHE A 241 -17.84 37.40 -20.91
C PHE A 241 -17.39 35.95 -21.08
N GLU A 242 -18.20 35.08 -21.68
CA GLU A 242 -17.87 33.67 -21.91
C GLU A 242 -16.70 33.53 -22.88
N LYS A 243 -16.68 34.30 -23.98
CA LYS A 243 -15.56 34.34 -24.94
C LYS A 243 -14.26 34.82 -24.27
N ALA A 244 -14.32 35.89 -23.48
CA ALA A 244 -13.16 36.41 -22.74
C ALA A 244 -12.67 35.43 -21.67
N SER A 245 -13.58 34.71 -21.02
CA SER A 245 -13.25 33.69 -20.02
C SER A 245 -12.58 32.48 -20.64
N ALA A 246 -13.03 32.02 -21.81
CA ALA A 246 -12.43 30.93 -22.56
C ALA A 246 -11.03 31.28 -23.11
N ALA A 247 -10.83 32.53 -23.55
CA ALA A 247 -9.53 32.99 -24.06
C ALA A 247 -8.43 33.11 -22.98
N LYS A 248 -8.78 33.15 -21.70
CA LYS A 248 -7.86 33.23 -20.57
C LYS A 248 -7.18 31.92 -20.19
N VAL A 249 -7.10 30.94 -21.07
CA VAL A 249 -6.29 29.74 -20.85
C VAL A 249 -4.81 30.15 -20.82
N SER A 250 -4.26 30.23 -19.62
CA SER A 250 -2.87 30.61 -19.38
C SER A 250 -1.89 29.68 -20.10
N ARG A 251 -0.76 30.25 -20.60
CA ARG A 251 0.36 29.47 -21.15
C ARG A 251 0.91 28.40 -20.17
N TRP A 252 0.73 28.63 -18.86
CA TRP A 252 1.12 27.69 -17.80
C TRP A 252 0.07 26.60 -17.51
N ALA A 253 -1.08 26.64 -18.19
CA ALA A 253 -2.14 25.67 -17.96
C ALA A 253 -1.68 24.22 -18.17
N GLY A 254 -0.84 23.98 -19.18
CA GLY A 254 -0.32 22.64 -19.48
C GLY A 254 0.52 22.05 -18.34
N ALA A 255 1.48 22.81 -17.82
CA ALA A 255 2.34 22.35 -16.71
C ALA A 255 1.57 22.12 -15.41
N MET A 256 0.56 22.94 -15.13
CA MET A 256 -0.26 22.86 -13.91
C MET A 256 -1.47 21.93 -14.05
N SER A 257 -1.63 21.23 -15.15
CA SER A 257 -2.76 20.32 -15.40
C SER A 257 -2.47 18.87 -15.03
N ALA A 258 -1.25 18.54 -14.59
CA ALA A 258 -0.83 17.18 -14.25
C ALA A 258 -0.42 17.04 -12.76
N PRO A 259 -1.23 17.49 -11.79
CA PRO A 259 -0.82 17.50 -10.37
C PRO A 259 -0.63 16.08 -9.80
N ILE A 260 -1.36 15.08 -10.27
CA ILE A 260 -1.18 13.68 -9.84
C ILE A 260 0.19 13.15 -10.29
N ALA A 261 0.59 13.40 -11.54
CA ALA A 261 1.89 12.96 -12.03
C ALA A 261 3.04 13.59 -11.23
N ILE A 262 2.92 14.88 -10.88
CA ILE A 262 3.88 15.58 -10.02
C ILE A 262 3.91 14.94 -8.64
N ALA A 263 2.75 14.68 -8.02
CA ALA A 263 2.66 14.04 -6.71
C ALA A 263 3.30 12.64 -6.72
N CYS A 264 3.03 11.82 -7.75
CA CYS A 264 3.66 10.51 -7.92
C CYS A 264 5.19 10.64 -8.05
N ALA A 265 5.68 11.57 -8.85
CA ALA A 265 7.11 11.80 -9.01
C ALA A 265 7.78 12.22 -7.68
N LEU A 266 7.13 13.10 -6.90
CA LEU A 266 7.64 13.53 -5.60
C LEU A 266 7.69 12.37 -4.59
N ILE A 267 6.67 11.52 -4.53
CA ILE A 267 6.65 10.36 -3.63
C ILE A 267 7.71 9.34 -4.03
N VAL A 268 7.88 9.07 -5.32
CA VAL A 268 8.94 8.17 -5.80
C VAL A 268 10.32 8.74 -5.47
N ALA A 269 10.55 10.02 -5.75
CA ALA A 269 11.82 10.68 -5.43
C ALA A 269 12.11 10.67 -3.92
N PHE A 270 11.10 10.95 -3.09
CA PHE A 270 11.20 10.87 -1.63
C PHE A 270 11.53 9.45 -1.15
N SER A 271 10.87 8.43 -1.71
CA SER A 271 11.14 7.03 -1.39
C SER A 271 12.58 6.63 -1.77
N CYS A 272 13.03 6.99 -2.97
CA CYS A 272 14.40 6.74 -3.40
C CYS A 272 15.42 7.45 -2.50
N ALA A 273 15.18 8.71 -2.12
CA ALA A 273 16.03 9.45 -1.20
C ALA A 273 16.04 8.82 0.20
N SER A 274 14.89 8.34 0.69
CA SER A 274 14.78 7.64 1.96
C SER A 274 15.59 6.34 1.99
N PHE A 275 15.52 5.55 0.92
CA PHE A 275 16.32 4.33 0.79
C PHE A 275 17.81 4.63 0.62
N ALA A 276 18.18 5.64 -0.15
CA ALA A 276 19.58 6.05 -0.30
C ALA A 276 20.16 6.47 1.05
N LYS A 277 19.40 7.24 1.86
CA LYS A 277 19.81 7.60 3.21
C LYS A 277 19.92 6.38 4.13
N GLY A 278 18.94 5.46 4.08
CA GLY A 278 18.99 4.21 4.84
C GLY A 278 20.22 3.37 4.47
N TYR A 279 20.51 3.24 3.17
CA TYR A 279 21.68 2.53 2.68
C TYR A 279 23.00 3.15 3.22
N VAL A 280 23.13 4.46 3.18
CA VAL A 280 24.31 5.15 3.71
C VAL A 280 24.43 4.98 5.24
N ALA A 281 23.29 5.11 5.95
CA ALA A 281 23.26 4.97 7.41
C ALA A 281 23.61 3.55 7.88
N GLN A 282 23.38 2.53 7.04
CA GLN A 282 23.64 1.12 7.31
C GLN A 282 24.76 0.56 6.41
N ALA A 283 25.71 1.41 5.99
CA ALA A 283 26.74 1.03 5.03
C ALA A 283 27.63 -0.12 5.52
N ASP A 284 27.86 -0.19 6.84
CA ASP A 284 28.69 -1.24 7.46
C ASP A 284 27.90 -2.50 7.82
N SER A 285 26.57 -2.47 7.67
CA SER A 285 25.71 -3.63 7.93
C SER A 285 25.56 -4.49 6.70
N TYR A 286 25.16 -5.76 6.91
CA TYR A 286 24.75 -6.63 5.83
C TYR A 286 23.56 -6.04 5.06
N SER A 287 23.57 -6.20 3.74
CA SER A 287 22.40 -5.96 2.89
C SER A 287 22.26 -7.04 1.84
N VAL A 288 21.04 -7.41 1.51
CA VAL A 288 20.72 -8.41 0.47
C VAL A 288 21.40 -8.05 -0.85
N GLY A 289 21.43 -6.77 -1.23
CA GLY A 289 22.10 -6.29 -2.44
C GLY A 289 23.61 -6.57 -2.43
N LYS A 290 24.29 -6.30 -1.31
CA LYS A 290 25.72 -6.64 -1.14
C LYS A 290 25.94 -8.16 -1.19
N GLY A 291 25.09 -8.93 -0.48
CA GLY A 291 25.16 -10.39 -0.49
C GLY A 291 24.98 -10.98 -1.88
N ASN A 292 24.01 -10.50 -2.64
CA ASN A 292 23.80 -10.94 -4.02
C ASN A 292 25.01 -10.63 -4.93
N LEU A 293 25.59 -9.44 -4.80
CA LEU A 293 26.80 -9.07 -5.55
C LEU A 293 28.01 -9.91 -5.14
N ALA A 294 28.14 -10.22 -3.85
CA ALA A 294 29.19 -11.11 -3.35
C ALA A 294 29.02 -12.53 -3.89
N SER A 295 27.79 -13.05 -3.89
CA SER A 295 27.47 -14.38 -4.44
C SER A 295 27.78 -14.50 -5.94
N LEU A 296 27.54 -13.44 -6.71
CA LEU A 296 27.92 -13.40 -8.13
C LEU A 296 29.45 -13.45 -8.35
N ARG A 297 30.24 -13.10 -7.33
CA ARG A 297 31.71 -13.17 -7.34
C ARG A 297 32.25 -14.47 -6.74
N GLY A 298 31.37 -15.40 -6.36
CA GLY A 298 31.73 -16.68 -5.78
C GLY A 298 31.74 -16.71 -4.23
N ASP A 299 31.50 -15.60 -3.57
CA ASP A 299 31.33 -15.52 -2.13
C ASP A 299 29.87 -15.78 -1.76
N THR A 300 29.58 -17.00 -1.31
CA THR A 300 28.21 -17.43 -0.96
C THR A 300 27.90 -17.34 0.53
N CYS A 301 28.90 -16.98 1.36
CA CYS A 301 28.77 -16.95 2.83
C CYS A 301 28.56 -15.55 3.41
N SER A 302 28.27 -14.55 2.59
CA SER A 302 28.24 -13.13 2.97
C SER A 302 27.30 -12.81 4.13
N LEU A 303 26.16 -13.51 4.28
CA LEU A 303 25.26 -13.35 5.43
C LEU A 303 25.90 -13.93 6.70
N ALA A 304 26.54 -15.10 6.59
CA ALA A 304 27.20 -15.76 7.70
C ALA A 304 28.34 -14.90 8.25
N ASP A 305 29.11 -14.24 7.39
CA ASP A 305 30.21 -13.34 7.78
C ASP A 305 29.72 -12.09 8.55
N SER A 306 28.43 -11.74 8.37
CA SER A 306 27.79 -10.61 9.05
C SER A 306 26.93 -11.02 10.24
N THR A 307 26.93 -12.31 10.60
CA THR A 307 26.11 -12.86 11.68
C THR A 307 26.98 -13.25 12.85
N LEU A 308 26.67 -12.68 14.02
CA LEU A 308 27.27 -13.15 15.26
C LEU A 308 26.59 -14.45 15.67
N VAL A 309 27.37 -15.48 15.86
CA VAL A 309 26.88 -16.81 16.30
C VAL A 309 27.19 -16.97 17.78
N GLU A 310 26.17 -17.22 18.57
CA GLU A 310 26.32 -17.65 19.96
C GLU A 310 26.96 -19.03 19.98
N THR A 311 28.13 -19.15 20.55
CA THR A 311 28.90 -20.43 20.63
C THR A 311 28.34 -21.37 21.67
N ASN A 312 27.75 -20.82 22.72
CA ASN A 312 27.08 -21.58 23.78
C ASN A 312 25.86 -20.80 24.26
N THR A 313 24.69 -21.19 23.75
CA THR A 313 23.42 -20.54 24.07
C THR A 313 23.08 -20.60 25.57
N ASN A 314 23.65 -21.54 26.33
CA ASN A 314 23.39 -21.64 27.77
C ASN A 314 24.10 -20.54 28.56
N ASP A 315 25.20 -20.00 28.08
CA ASP A 315 25.94 -18.91 28.74
C ASP A 315 25.20 -17.55 28.64
N ALA A 316 24.25 -17.44 27.70
CA ALA A 316 23.43 -16.24 27.49
C ALA A 316 22.30 -16.10 28.52
N PHE A 317 21.96 -17.13 29.26
CA PHE A 317 20.87 -17.10 30.23
C PHE A 317 21.32 -16.60 31.60
N LEU A 318 20.47 -15.81 32.22
CA LEU A 318 20.63 -15.43 33.61
C LEU A 318 20.56 -16.66 34.50
N THR A 319 21.51 -16.77 35.40
CA THR A 319 21.51 -17.87 36.38
C THR A 319 20.32 -17.72 37.33
N PRO A 320 19.47 -18.76 37.50
CA PRO A 320 18.35 -18.69 38.42
C PRO A 320 18.85 -18.47 39.86
N VAL A 321 18.19 -17.57 40.60
CA VAL A 321 18.49 -17.30 42.00
C VAL A 321 18.09 -18.48 42.89
N LYS A 322 17.12 -19.28 42.46
CA LYS A 322 16.63 -20.46 43.19
C LYS A 322 16.09 -21.49 42.19
N GLY A 323 16.43 -22.75 42.39
CA GLY A 323 16.05 -23.85 41.52
C GLY A 323 16.87 -23.91 40.23
N GLU A 324 16.43 -24.71 39.30
CA GLU A 324 17.02 -24.84 37.97
C GLU A 324 16.14 -24.12 36.93
N PHE A 325 16.72 -23.69 35.82
CA PHE A 325 16.00 -22.97 34.75
C PHE A 325 14.85 -23.81 34.16
N LYS A 326 15.06 -25.11 34.02
CA LYS A 326 14.02 -26.05 33.56
C LYS A 326 12.77 -26.08 34.45
N ASP A 327 12.93 -25.84 35.76
CA ASP A 327 11.82 -25.87 36.71
C ASP A 327 10.87 -24.69 36.55
N SER A 328 11.35 -23.57 35.97
CA SER A 328 10.54 -22.41 35.65
C SER A 328 9.85 -22.50 34.29
N LEU A 329 10.33 -23.35 33.38
CA LEU A 329 9.76 -23.56 32.07
C LEU A 329 8.65 -24.60 32.02
N VAL A 330 8.60 -25.50 33.01
CA VAL A 330 7.66 -26.59 33.09
C VAL A 330 6.83 -26.43 34.38
N ASP A 331 5.66 -25.81 34.24
CA ASP A 331 4.67 -25.91 35.29
C ASP A 331 3.81 -27.16 35.05
N LYS A 332 3.82 -28.06 36.04
CA LYS A 332 3.04 -29.27 36.00
C LYS A 332 1.51 -29.04 36.02
N LYS A 333 1.07 -27.81 36.22
CA LYS A 333 -0.33 -27.45 36.40
C LYS A 333 -0.95 -26.68 35.24
N GLU A 334 -0.16 -26.05 34.40
CA GLU A 334 -0.63 -25.22 33.30
C GLU A 334 0.16 -25.52 32.02
N ASP A 335 -0.52 -25.53 30.89
CA ASP A 335 0.12 -25.58 29.57
C ASP A 335 0.86 -24.26 29.33
N ASN A 336 2.14 -24.26 29.58
CA ASN A 336 3.01 -23.14 29.24
C ASN A 336 3.23 -23.12 27.74
N TYR A 337 2.56 -22.26 27.02
CA TYR A 337 2.78 -21.84 25.62
C TYR A 337 3.71 -22.71 24.77
N GLY A 338 3.34 -23.98 24.56
CA GLY A 338 4.13 -24.92 23.78
C GLY A 338 5.04 -25.85 24.59
N PHE A 339 5.12 -25.70 25.91
CA PHE A 339 5.85 -26.58 26.81
C PHE A 339 4.91 -27.22 27.82
N GLY A 340 4.08 -28.13 27.35
CA GLY A 340 3.34 -29.01 28.23
C GLY A 340 4.25 -30.13 28.77
N PRO A 341 3.89 -30.77 29.87
CA PRO A 341 4.63 -31.91 30.44
C PRO A 341 4.87 -33.05 29.44
N ASN A 342 4.05 -33.13 28.42
CA ASN A 342 4.07 -34.16 27.38
C ASN A 342 5.03 -33.83 26.20
N LEU A 343 5.56 -32.63 26.12
CA LEU A 343 6.45 -32.18 25.06
C LEU A 343 7.94 -32.31 25.42
N ILE A 344 8.24 -32.48 26.70
CA ILE A 344 9.60 -32.63 27.20
C ILE A 344 9.80 -34.12 27.47
N LYS A 345 10.64 -34.75 26.68
CA LYS A 345 11.08 -36.12 26.90
C LYS A 345 12.08 -36.17 28.05
N GLU A 346 12.01 -37.19 28.88
CA GLU A 346 12.92 -37.36 30.04
C GLU A 346 14.38 -37.52 29.65
N ASP A 347 14.65 -37.88 28.40
CA ASP A 347 15.98 -38.09 27.82
C ASP A 347 16.60 -36.84 27.15
N ILE A 348 15.92 -35.69 27.26
CA ILE A 348 16.47 -34.40 26.74
C ILE A 348 17.41 -33.81 27.78
N GLU A 349 18.68 -33.65 27.38
CA GLU A 349 19.68 -32.99 28.22
C GLU A 349 19.24 -31.52 28.48
N PRO A 350 19.46 -31.01 29.73
CA PRO A 350 19.03 -29.68 30.12
C PRO A 350 19.60 -28.56 29.24
N GLU A 351 20.78 -28.71 28.72
CA GLU A 351 21.44 -27.75 27.84
C GLU A 351 20.71 -27.67 26.48
N ASN A 352 20.30 -28.79 25.94
CA ASN A 352 19.50 -28.82 24.69
C ASN A 352 18.10 -28.23 24.89
N LEU A 353 17.55 -28.39 26.08
CA LEU A 353 16.26 -27.79 26.42
C LEU A 353 16.35 -26.26 26.45
N ASN A 354 17.38 -25.70 27.03
CA ASN A 354 17.55 -24.25 27.14
C ASN A 354 17.71 -23.60 25.76
N SER A 355 18.53 -24.15 24.89
CA SER A 355 18.77 -23.59 23.56
C SER A 355 17.55 -23.68 22.62
N ALA A 356 16.79 -24.76 22.68
CA ALA A 356 15.62 -24.95 21.83
C ALA A 356 14.40 -24.16 22.33
N SER A 357 14.23 -24.07 23.66
CA SER A 357 13.00 -23.61 24.27
C SER A 357 12.90 -22.07 24.29
N VAL A 358 13.98 -21.39 24.59
CA VAL A 358 13.95 -19.93 24.72
C VAL A 358 13.89 -19.25 23.36
N GLY A 359 14.49 -19.84 22.32
CA GLY A 359 14.32 -19.39 20.96
C GLY A 359 12.84 -19.39 20.50
N CYS A 360 12.08 -20.41 20.89
CA CYS A 360 10.64 -20.48 20.61
C CYS A 360 9.81 -19.45 21.39
N LEU A 361 10.11 -19.24 22.67
CA LEU A 361 9.39 -18.28 23.52
C LEU A 361 9.57 -16.83 23.09
N LEU A 362 10.75 -16.46 22.63
CA LEU A 362 11.01 -15.11 22.12
C LEU A 362 10.29 -14.83 20.80
N TYR A 363 9.97 -15.85 20.00
CA TYR A 363 9.26 -15.71 18.74
C TYR A 363 7.72 -15.77 18.87
N THR A 364 7.20 -16.29 19.97
CA THR A 364 5.77 -16.49 20.19
C THR A 364 5.13 -15.51 21.18
N SER A 365 5.93 -14.67 21.83
CA SER A 365 5.39 -13.56 22.64
C SER A 365 4.79 -12.47 21.76
N PRO A 366 3.55 -12.00 22.04
CA PRO A 366 2.87 -10.98 21.26
C PRO A 366 3.54 -9.61 21.32
#